data_3d170b58424895e3c7738781a4ee59da
#
_entry.id   3d170b58424895e3c7738781a4ee59da
#
_cell.length_a   1.000
_cell.length_b   1.000
_cell.length_c   1.000
_cell.angle_alpha   90.00
_cell.angle_beta   90.00
_cell.angle_gamma   90.00
#
_symmetry.space_group_name_H-M   'P 1'
#
loop_
_entity.id
_entity.type
_entity.pdbx_description
1 polymer ?
#
loop_
_entity_poly.entity_id
_entity_poly.type
_entity_poly.pdbx_seq_one_letter_code
_entity_poly.pdbx_strand_id
1 'polypeptide(L)'
;LKKDMLSLPIPSPNFMPGLNPLEAGNFALSPIHISNVAEFFVKSLEMDSAKNKVYHLGGDAFYWKDIVQTMALAYNKKKWMVPAPAIGVKMMASIFERFSWFPITKDQVTMLLENNVCDSTEHFKDFEIEPIPYNEETLNYLKSY
;
A
#
# COMPACT_ATOMS: atom_id res chain seq x y z
N LEU A 1 -0.61 0.52 -11.13
CA LEU A 1 -0.52 1.59 -10.11
C LEU A 1 0.79 2.38 -10.20
N LYS A 2 1.93 1.71 -10.43
CA LYS A 2 3.27 2.27 -10.40
C LYS A 2 3.52 3.28 -11.54
N LYS A 3 3.23 2.87 -12.78
CA LYS A 3 3.52 3.68 -13.97
C LYS A 3 2.58 4.88 -14.08
N ASP A 4 1.35 4.72 -13.60
CA ASP A 4 0.31 5.73 -13.77
C ASP A 4 0.27 6.75 -12.62
N MET A 5 0.50 6.34 -11.38
CA MET A 5 0.39 7.22 -10.22
C MET A 5 1.65 8.08 -9.97
N LEU A 6 2.84 7.53 -10.24
CA LEU A 6 4.11 8.21 -9.98
C LEU A 6 4.71 8.89 -11.22
N SER A 7 4.42 8.40 -12.43
CA SER A 7 4.97 8.96 -13.66
C SER A 7 4.18 10.17 -14.20
N LEU A 8 2.88 10.23 -13.94
CA LEU A 8 2.08 11.36 -14.39
C LEU A 8 2.34 12.62 -13.55
N PRO A 9 2.39 13.80 -14.14
CA PRO A 9 2.53 15.08 -13.43
C PRO A 9 1.24 15.50 -12.71
N ILE A 10 0.40 14.52 -12.35
CA ILE A 10 -0.87 14.73 -11.68
C ILE A 10 -0.63 14.56 -10.17
N PRO A 11 -1.17 15.46 -9.31
CA PRO A 11 -1.08 15.28 -7.88
C PRO A 11 -1.72 13.96 -7.44
N SER A 12 -1.11 13.30 -6.45
CA SER A 12 -1.68 12.07 -5.90
C SER A 12 -2.89 12.40 -5.03
N PRO A 13 -4.00 11.66 -5.15
CA PRO A 13 -5.15 11.89 -4.29
C PRO A 13 -4.83 11.48 -2.85
N ASN A 14 -5.10 12.39 -1.94
CA ASN A 14 -5.08 12.13 -0.51
C ASN A 14 -6.54 11.93 -0.07
N PHE A 15 -6.97 10.69 -0.04
CA PHE A 15 -8.37 10.36 0.19
C PHE A 15 -8.85 10.80 1.57
N MET A 16 -10.04 11.40 1.64
CA MET A 16 -10.71 11.77 2.88
C MET A 16 -11.90 10.83 3.08
N PRO A 17 -12.01 10.17 4.25
CA PRO A 17 -13.20 9.38 4.58
C PRO A 17 -14.49 10.21 4.58
N GLY A 18 -14.38 11.47 5.05
CA GLY A 18 -15.45 12.47 5.11
C GLY A 18 -15.17 13.70 4.25
N LEU A 19 -15.67 14.84 4.73
CA LEU A 19 -15.44 16.15 4.11
C LEU A 19 -14.38 17.00 4.84
N ASN A 20 -13.77 16.46 5.89
CA ASN A 20 -12.75 17.15 6.68
C ASN A 20 -11.36 16.97 6.06
N PRO A 21 -10.73 18.03 5.52
CA PRO A 21 -9.40 17.93 4.90
C PRO A 21 -8.29 17.50 5.87
N LEU A 22 -8.49 17.68 7.19
CA LEU A 22 -7.52 17.27 8.20
C LEU A 22 -7.45 15.74 8.36
N GLU A 23 -8.47 15.03 7.92
CA GLU A 23 -8.52 13.55 7.94
C GLU A 23 -8.00 12.92 6.65
N ALA A 24 -7.52 13.72 5.71
CA ALA A 24 -7.00 13.24 4.45
C ALA A 24 -5.77 12.34 4.66
N GLY A 25 -5.83 11.12 4.13
CA GLY A 25 -4.75 10.14 4.19
C GLY A 25 -4.50 9.54 5.59
N ASN A 26 -5.41 9.71 6.55
CA ASN A 26 -5.29 9.18 7.90
C ASN A 26 -5.76 7.72 8.04
N PHE A 27 -5.90 6.99 6.94
CA PHE A 27 -6.05 5.55 6.99
C PHE A 27 -4.68 4.87 6.89
N ALA A 28 -4.53 3.78 7.63
CA ALA A 28 -3.27 3.07 7.75
C ALA A 28 -3.28 1.76 6.96
N LEU A 29 -2.13 1.42 6.43
CA LEU A 29 -1.85 0.16 5.75
C LEU A 29 -0.55 -0.43 6.30
N SER A 30 -0.39 -1.75 6.24
CA SER A 30 0.84 -2.45 6.61
C SER A 30 1.55 -3.00 5.36
N PRO A 31 2.30 -2.16 4.62
CA PRO A 31 3.05 -2.63 3.46
C PRO A 31 4.13 -3.62 3.89
N ILE A 32 4.24 -4.73 3.17
CA ILE A 32 5.29 -5.73 3.39
C ILE A 32 6.20 -5.80 2.16
N HIS A 33 7.50 -5.98 2.39
CA HIS A 33 8.46 -6.11 1.29
C HIS A 33 8.27 -7.43 0.55
N ILE A 34 8.33 -7.40 -0.77
CA ILE A 34 8.07 -8.58 -1.61
C ILE A 34 9.02 -9.75 -1.31
N SER A 35 10.28 -9.47 -0.95
CA SER A 35 11.23 -10.50 -0.56
C SER A 35 10.81 -11.22 0.72
N ASN A 36 10.26 -10.51 1.72
CA ASN A 36 9.74 -11.15 2.92
C ASN A 36 8.55 -12.06 2.58
N VAL A 37 7.64 -11.63 1.70
CA VAL A 37 6.52 -12.47 1.26
C VAL A 37 7.05 -13.75 0.59
N ALA A 38 8.03 -13.63 -0.31
CA ALA A 38 8.63 -14.77 -0.98
C ALA A 38 9.29 -15.74 0.03
N GLU A 39 10.00 -15.20 1.02
CA GLU A 39 10.65 -16.00 2.07
C GLU A 39 9.62 -16.73 2.94
N PHE A 40 8.51 -16.09 3.32
CA PHE A 40 7.41 -16.76 4.01
C PHE A 40 6.86 -17.93 3.20
N PHE A 41 6.67 -17.76 1.89
CA PHE A 41 6.22 -18.85 1.02
C PHE A 41 7.20 -20.03 1.03
N VAL A 42 8.49 -19.77 0.85
CA VAL A 42 9.51 -20.84 0.83
C VAL A 42 9.54 -21.57 2.18
N LYS A 43 9.67 -20.84 3.28
CA LYS A 43 9.73 -21.44 4.62
C LYS A 43 8.45 -22.19 5.00
N SER A 44 7.28 -21.72 4.56
CA SER A 44 6.02 -22.42 4.83
C SER A 44 5.93 -23.82 4.20
N LEU A 45 6.67 -24.06 3.09
CA LEU A 45 6.74 -25.38 2.46
C LEU A 45 7.63 -26.35 3.25
N GLU A 46 8.60 -25.84 4.01
CA GLU A 46 9.56 -26.62 4.80
C GLU A 46 9.05 -26.89 6.24
N MET A 47 8.10 -26.08 6.73
CA MET A 47 7.60 -26.17 8.09
C MET A 47 6.31 -27.00 8.19
N ASP A 48 6.38 -28.18 8.79
CA ASP A 48 5.18 -29.00 9.07
C ASP A 48 4.16 -28.27 9.94
N SER A 49 4.64 -27.41 10.86
CA SER A 49 3.80 -26.58 11.74
C SER A 49 2.97 -25.53 11.00
N ALA A 50 3.33 -25.20 9.76
CA ALA A 50 2.61 -24.24 8.92
C ALA A 50 1.42 -24.87 8.18
N LYS A 51 1.34 -26.19 8.11
CA LYS A 51 0.29 -26.90 7.38
C LYS A 51 -1.11 -26.59 7.92
N ASN A 52 -2.04 -26.31 7.03
CA ASN A 52 -3.43 -25.98 7.32
C ASN A 52 -3.63 -24.74 8.21
N LYS A 53 -2.66 -23.84 8.25
CA LYS A 53 -2.76 -22.55 8.94
C LYS A 53 -2.88 -21.39 7.95
N VAL A 54 -3.52 -20.32 8.41
CA VAL A 54 -3.62 -19.06 7.71
C VAL A 54 -2.75 -18.04 8.43
N TYR A 55 -1.91 -17.34 7.69
CA TYR A 55 -1.03 -16.31 8.21
C TYR A 55 -1.38 -14.97 7.54
N HIS A 56 -1.65 -13.98 8.36
CA HIS A 56 -1.83 -12.61 7.89
C HIS A 56 -0.46 -11.93 7.88
N LEU A 57 -0.02 -11.48 6.72
CA LEU A 57 1.30 -10.89 6.55
C LEU A 57 1.21 -9.39 6.31
N GLY A 58 1.92 -8.62 7.09
CA GLY A 58 2.06 -7.18 6.98
C GLY A 58 3.38 -6.72 7.57
N GLY A 59 3.84 -5.56 7.16
CA GLY A 59 4.93 -4.84 7.83
C GLY A 59 4.39 -3.85 8.86
N ASP A 60 5.21 -2.87 9.23
CA ASP A 60 4.80 -1.77 10.08
C ASP A 60 3.63 -0.99 9.49
N ALA A 61 2.78 -0.44 10.35
CA ALA A 61 1.64 0.35 9.93
C ALA A 61 2.08 1.78 9.57
N PHE A 62 1.73 2.22 8.37
CA PHE A 62 1.98 3.58 7.89
C PHE A 62 0.70 4.23 7.39
N TYR A 63 0.57 5.53 7.57
CA TYR A 63 -0.51 6.27 6.95
C TYR A 63 -0.31 6.37 5.43
N TRP A 64 -1.40 6.38 4.69
CA TRP A 64 -1.38 6.48 3.22
C TRP A 64 -0.50 7.62 2.70
N LYS A 65 -0.59 8.77 3.33
CA LYS A 65 0.24 9.94 2.97
C LYS A 65 1.73 9.65 3.06
N ASP A 66 2.15 8.93 4.11
CA ASP A 66 3.57 8.60 4.35
C ASP A 66 4.04 7.54 3.36
N ILE A 67 3.18 6.56 3.05
CA ILE A 67 3.45 5.55 2.02
C ILE A 67 3.72 6.21 0.67
N VAL A 68 2.86 7.12 0.24
CA VAL A 68 3.00 7.82 -1.05
C VAL A 68 4.25 8.71 -1.06
N GLN A 69 4.55 9.39 0.05
CA GLN A 69 5.76 10.22 0.15
C GLN A 69 7.02 9.39 0.09
N THR A 70 7.12 8.30 0.84
CA THR A 70 8.27 7.38 0.83
C THR A 70 8.49 6.81 -0.57
N MET A 71 7.42 6.38 -1.25
CA MET A 71 7.52 5.93 -2.64
C MET A 71 8.02 7.04 -3.57
N ALA A 72 7.52 8.26 -3.42
CA ALA A 72 7.95 9.39 -4.27
C ALA A 72 9.43 9.72 -4.06
N LEU A 73 9.91 9.70 -2.81
CA LEU A 73 11.32 9.88 -2.48
C LEU A 73 12.18 8.76 -3.07
N ALA A 74 11.75 7.51 -2.97
CA ALA A 74 12.44 6.37 -3.59
C ALA A 74 12.62 6.54 -5.11
N TYR A 75 11.74 7.29 -5.78
CA TYR A 75 11.86 7.64 -7.20
C TYR A 75 12.57 8.99 -7.46
N ASN A 76 13.12 9.64 -6.44
CA ASN A 76 13.67 11.00 -6.53
C ASN A 76 12.64 12.02 -7.09
N LYS A 77 11.37 11.85 -6.76
CA LYS A 77 10.27 12.73 -7.20
C LYS A 77 9.60 13.38 -6.00
N LYS A 78 9.27 14.66 -6.14
CA LYS A 78 8.37 15.34 -5.20
C LYS A 78 6.94 15.17 -5.72
N LYS A 79 6.07 14.59 -4.92
CA LYS A 79 4.67 14.41 -5.27
C LYS A 79 3.81 15.30 -4.39
N TRP A 80 2.99 16.12 -5.02
CA TRP A 80 1.98 16.91 -4.32
C TRP A 80 0.77 16.02 -4.09
N MET A 81 0.20 16.11 -2.89
CA MET A 81 -1.02 15.41 -2.54
C MET A 81 -2.15 16.42 -2.38
N VAL A 82 -3.29 16.12 -2.99
CA VAL A 82 -4.48 16.97 -2.94
C VAL A 82 -5.58 16.21 -2.20
N PRO A 83 -6.19 16.82 -1.16
CA PRO A 83 -7.32 16.20 -0.48
C PRO A 83 -8.44 15.89 -1.47
N ALA A 84 -8.89 14.65 -1.48
CA ALA A 84 -9.94 14.17 -2.38
C ALA A 84 -11.04 13.47 -1.57
N PRO A 85 -12.27 14.03 -1.52
CA PRO A 85 -13.38 13.38 -0.85
C PRO A 85 -13.65 12.00 -1.45
N ALA A 86 -13.61 10.96 -0.61
CA ALA A 86 -13.78 9.57 -1.05
C ALA A 86 -15.12 9.35 -1.78
N ILE A 87 -16.17 10.03 -1.37
CA ILE A 87 -17.49 9.97 -2.03
C ILE A 87 -17.39 10.46 -3.48
N GLY A 88 -16.73 11.61 -3.72
CA GLY A 88 -16.54 12.14 -5.07
C GLY A 88 -15.70 11.21 -5.95
N VAL A 89 -14.61 10.66 -5.38
CA VAL A 89 -13.74 9.71 -6.10
C VAL A 89 -14.47 8.40 -6.39
N LYS A 90 -15.27 7.88 -5.46
CA LYS A 90 -16.11 6.68 -5.68
C LYS A 90 -17.16 6.91 -6.76
N MET A 91 -17.78 8.08 -6.80
CA MET A 91 -18.74 8.43 -7.85
C MET A 91 -18.05 8.50 -9.22
N MET A 92 -16.92 9.17 -9.32
CA MET A 92 -16.13 9.20 -10.56
C MET A 92 -15.69 7.78 -10.97
N ALA A 93 -15.17 6.99 -10.04
CA ALA A 93 -14.77 5.63 -10.31
C ALA A 93 -15.93 4.80 -10.86
N SER A 94 -17.12 4.85 -10.27
CA SER A 94 -18.28 4.08 -10.73
C SER A 94 -18.73 4.43 -12.17
N ILE A 95 -18.42 5.63 -12.64
CA ILE A 95 -18.72 6.05 -14.03
C ILE A 95 -17.57 5.66 -14.98
N PHE A 96 -16.33 5.87 -14.55
CA PHE A 96 -15.17 5.79 -15.41
C PHE A 96 -14.37 4.48 -15.30
N GLU A 97 -14.63 3.61 -14.31
CA GLU A 97 -13.89 2.34 -14.13
C GLU A 97 -14.00 1.37 -15.31
N ARG A 98 -15.04 1.54 -16.17
CA ARG A 98 -15.17 0.79 -17.43
C ARG A 98 -14.12 1.15 -18.47
N PHE A 99 -13.44 2.30 -18.31
CA PHE A 99 -12.43 2.76 -19.24
C PHE A 99 -11.04 2.38 -18.74
N SER A 100 -10.25 1.70 -19.57
CA SER A 100 -8.91 1.20 -19.23
C SER A 100 -7.88 2.28 -18.85
N TRP A 101 -8.16 3.54 -19.20
CA TRP A 101 -7.30 4.67 -18.82
C TRP A 101 -7.56 5.19 -17.40
N PHE A 102 -8.70 4.84 -16.79
CA PHE A 102 -9.03 5.30 -15.44
C PHE A 102 -8.29 4.44 -14.40
N PRO A 103 -7.47 5.04 -13.51
CA PRO A 103 -6.44 4.33 -12.77
C PRO A 103 -6.95 3.62 -11.49
N ILE A 104 -8.19 3.85 -11.06
CA ILE A 104 -8.71 3.34 -9.79
C ILE A 104 -10.18 2.93 -9.91
N THR A 105 -10.53 1.82 -9.26
CA THR A 105 -11.91 1.35 -9.18
C THR A 105 -12.59 1.79 -7.88
N LYS A 106 -13.91 1.79 -7.85
CA LYS A 106 -14.70 2.06 -6.63
C LYS A 106 -14.31 1.15 -5.48
N ASP A 107 -14.09 -0.14 -5.75
CA ASP A 107 -13.74 -1.13 -4.74
C ASP A 107 -12.34 -0.89 -4.18
N GLN A 108 -11.39 -0.51 -5.03
CA GLN A 108 -10.04 -0.12 -4.58
C GLN A 108 -10.07 1.08 -3.63
N VAL A 109 -10.90 2.09 -3.90
CA VAL A 109 -11.05 3.23 -2.97
C VAL A 109 -11.67 2.77 -1.66
N THR A 110 -12.64 1.87 -1.69
CA THR A 110 -13.27 1.32 -0.48
C THR A 110 -12.25 0.57 0.36
N MET A 111 -11.50 -0.36 -0.24
CA MET A 111 -10.47 -1.14 0.44
C MET A 111 -9.37 -0.26 1.06
N LEU A 112 -8.97 0.80 0.38
CA LEU A 112 -7.96 1.74 0.91
C LEU A 112 -8.43 2.45 2.18
N LEU A 113 -9.73 2.73 2.30
CA LEU A 113 -10.30 3.46 3.44
C LEU A 113 -10.59 2.58 4.66
N GLU A 114 -10.52 1.25 4.53
CA GLU A 114 -10.88 0.30 5.60
C GLU A 114 -9.76 0.04 6.62
N ASN A 115 -8.66 0.80 6.61
CA ASN A 115 -7.53 0.58 7.51
C ASN A 115 -7.04 -0.88 7.48
N ASN A 116 -6.38 -1.27 6.41
CA ASN A 116 -5.85 -2.62 6.28
C ASN A 116 -4.49 -2.74 6.99
N VAL A 117 -4.56 -2.91 8.30
CA VAL A 117 -3.39 -3.06 9.19
C VAL A 117 -3.32 -4.48 9.71
N CYS A 118 -2.14 -5.05 9.73
CA CYS A 118 -1.86 -6.39 10.24
C CYS A 118 -0.59 -6.36 11.09
N ASP A 119 -0.65 -6.93 12.29
CA ASP A 119 0.53 -7.20 13.10
C ASP A 119 1.05 -8.61 12.80
N SER A 120 2.20 -8.68 12.19
CA SER A 120 2.86 -9.94 11.82
C SER A 120 4.12 -10.23 12.64
N THR A 121 4.36 -9.49 13.73
CA THR A 121 5.57 -9.59 14.53
C THR A 121 5.86 -11.02 15.02
N GLU A 122 4.82 -11.73 15.45
CA GLU A 122 4.95 -13.14 15.88
C GLU A 122 5.29 -14.04 14.68
N HIS A 123 4.68 -13.82 13.53
CA HIS A 123 4.93 -14.63 12.34
C HIS A 123 6.37 -14.46 11.83
N PHE A 124 6.91 -13.25 11.87
CA PHE A 124 8.32 -13.01 11.53
C PHE A 124 9.26 -13.80 12.45
N LYS A 125 8.95 -13.89 13.76
CA LYS A 125 9.73 -14.67 14.72
C LYS A 125 9.57 -16.17 14.51
N ASP A 126 8.35 -16.65 14.34
CA ASP A 126 8.05 -18.08 14.16
C ASP A 126 8.72 -18.65 12.91
N PHE A 127 8.80 -17.84 11.85
CA PHE A 127 9.44 -18.23 10.62
C PHE A 127 10.94 -17.86 10.56
N GLU A 128 11.48 -17.23 11.61
CA GLU A 128 12.86 -16.76 11.64
C GLU A 128 13.21 -15.87 10.43
N ILE A 129 12.30 -14.96 10.09
CA ILE A 129 12.46 -14.02 8.99
C ILE A 129 12.71 -12.63 9.56
N GLU A 130 13.72 -11.95 9.04
CA GLU A 130 14.00 -10.58 9.42
C GLU A 130 13.13 -9.61 8.59
N PRO A 131 12.32 -8.76 9.24
CA PRO A 131 11.47 -7.83 8.52
C PRO A 131 12.29 -6.76 7.80
N ILE A 132 12.06 -6.59 6.50
CA ILE A 132 12.66 -5.53 5.70
C ILE A 132 11.82 -4.27 5.89
N PRO A 133 12.38 -3.19 6.43
CA PRO A 133 11.64 -1.98 6.73
C PRO A 133 11.14 -1.27 5.46
N TYR A 134 10.00 -0.60 5.56
CA TYR A 134 9.46 0.20 4.48
C TYR A 134 10.10 1.60 4.49
N ASN A 135 11.12 1.80 3.68
CA ASN A 135 11.83 3.07 3.58
C ASN A 135 12.35 3.32 2.15
N GLU A 136 12.96 4.49 1.93
CA GLU A 136 13.47 4.89 0.62
C GLU A 136 14.54 3.93 0.09
N GLU A 137 15.42 3.43 0.95
CA GLU A 137 16.54 2.57 0.55
C GLU A 137 16.05 1.20 0.09
N THR A 138 15.15 0.59 0.86
CA THR A 138 14.61 -0.74 0.56
C THR A 138 13.69 -0.74 -0.67
N LEU A 139 13.15 0.44 -1.04
CA LEU A 139 12.34 0.63 -2.24
C LEU A 139 13.17 0.99 -3.49
N ASN A 140 14.50 1.07 -3.40
CA ASN A 140 15.34 1.41 -4.56
C ASN A 140 15.19 0.47 -5.75
N TYR A 141 14.86 -0.81 -5.51
CA TYR A 141 14.58 -1.77 -6.58
C TYR A 141 13.45 -1.32 -7.52
N LEU A 142 12.56 -0.45 -7.05
CA LEU A 142 11.50 0.11 -7.87
C LEU A 142 12.01 1.01 -9.00
N LYS A 143 13.24 1.53 -8.91
CA LYS A 143 13.87 2.37 -9.95
C LYS A 143 14.27 1.56 -11.18
N SER A 144 14.54 0.27 -11.01
CA SER A 144 15.03 -0.62 -12.06
C SER A 144 13.93 -1.18 -12.99
N TYR A 145 12.70 -0.81 -12.76
CA TYR A 145 11.55 -1.19 -13.55
C TYR A 145 10.95 0.07 -14.19
#